data_5e64012ce4f722834bc5a1d3eb745502
#
_entry.id   5e64012ce4f722834bc5a1d3eb745502
#
_cell.length_a   1.000
_cell.length_b   1.000
_cell.length_c   1.000
_cell.angle_alpha   90.00
_cell.angle_beta   90.00
_cell.angle_gamma   90.00
#
_symmetry.space_group_name_H-M   'P 1'
#
loop_
_entity.id
_entity.type
_entity.pdbx_description
1 polymer ?
#
loop_
_entity_poly.entity_id
_entity_poly.type
_entity_poly.pdbx_seq_one_letter_code
_entity_poly.pdbx_strand_id
1 'polypeptide(L)'
;MLFDRTFHPDEANQAFTTGRLLETGSYTYQPQDHHGPTLYYAAAALQRSAGNASTAALDGTLLRCTPLVFAVIAIILGAAALKRITGRLTPGAILAALLGTVPMFAFFATDFIQETLLVCFLMMMFWAGAGYLRPGPKWKTGTWALMFGTASGLAFATKETCLLSFAAAAMAALPFLARRGAIDKIRERVCARDAIMVTGGFALTAVILYSDFGRNFQGVYNAFIAAPLSYLHRGVGDATTSTGANWHVHPWWWYASILFGGKSIYSLAAIALAALAAVCALMRGAGRATRFVFLYAFALFAIHSILPYKTPWCMLPVVSALALAAALGIADVMGRKRHLYILAALSAIIVCDTQLTACVQMGRNPDATDIPYNYAAASPEVKELAAIVASAMSSATNHEPLTTNHKPLTTNHAPPFIAVALPAADTWPFPWYNRQWEPNTGYWTSFDDLKRLAETGIKPTVVIVPMEEGHLVQPLFPHLKHTKRFYMRPRIPARNVRGVRVRVFW
;
A
#
# COMPACT_ATOMS: atom_id res chain seq x y z
N MET A 1 5.30 17.69 3.21
CA MET A 1 5.19 17.56 1.75
C MET A 1 4.53 16.25 1.31
N LEU A 2 5.15 15.04 1.45
CA LEU A 2 4.46 13.80 1.05
C LEU A 2 3.24 13.48 1.91
N PHE A 3 3.18 13.90 3.16
CA PHE A 3 2.02 13.78 4.04
C PHE A 3 0.84 14.69 3.65
N ASP A 4 1.08 15.76 2.89
CA ASP A 4 0.04 16.71 2.47
C ASP A 4 -0.67 16.27 1.18
N ARG A 5 -0.24 15.16 0.58
CA ARG A 5 -0.86 14.54 -0.58
C ARG A 5 -2.35 14.30 -0.35
N THR A 6 -3.16 14.42 -1.39
CA THR A 6 -4.55 13.98 -1.34
C THR A 6 -4.61 12.48 -1.07
N PHE A 7 -5.53 12.03 -0.22
CA PHE A 7 -5.71 10.60 0.05
C PHE A 7 -6.07 9.87 -1.24
N HIS A 8 -5.36 8.76 -1.47
CA HIS A 8 -5.75 7.83 -2.52
C HIS A 8 -7.06 7.12 -2.12
N PRO A 9 -7.93 6.72 -3.07
CA PRO A 9 -9.12 5.92 -2.75
C PRO A 9 -8.83 4.72 -1.85
N ASP A 10 -7.74 3.99 -2.12
CA ASP A 10 -7.35 2.84 -1.29
C ASP A 10 -6.94 3.26 0.13
N GLU A 11 -6.18 4.36 0.29
CA GLU A 11 -5.85 4.89 1.63
C GLU A 11 -7.12 5.21 2.43
N ALA A 12 -8.11 5.83 1.77
CA ALA A 12 -9.36 6.18 2.40
C ALA A 12 -10.16 4.93 2.83
N ASN A 13 -10.24 3.90 1.99
CA ASN A 13 -10.87 2.63 2.34
C ASN A 13 -10.17 1.95 3.53
N GLN A 14 -8.82 1.91 3.53
CA GLN A 14 -8.04 1.38 4.65
C GLN A 14 -8.29 2.19 5.94
N ALA A 15 -8.43 3.51 5.84
CA ALA A 15 -8.72 4.38 6.98
C ALA A 15 -10.09 4.06 7.59
N PHE A 16 -11.14 3.88 6.77
CA PHE A 16 -12.47 3.47 7.26
C PHE A 16 -12.46 2.10 7.94
N THR A 17 -11.71 1.14 7.38
CA THR A 17 -11.55 -0.17 8.01
C THR A 17 -10.85 -0.06 9.38
N THR A 18 -9.85 0.83 9.50
CA THR A 18 -9.19 1.14 10.79
C THR A 18 -10.18 1.81 11.75
N GLY A 19 -10.99 2.75 11.28
CA GLY A 19 -12.02 3.42 12.08
C GLY A 19 -13.05 2.43 12.63
N ARG A 20 -13.57 1.55 11.79
CA ARG A 20 -14.48 0.47 12.21
C ARG A 20 -13.86 -0.43 13.30
N LEU A 21 -12.56 -0.79 13.14
CA LEU A 21 -11.84 -1.55 14.16
C LEU A 21 -11.74 -0.79 15.49
N LEU A 22 -11.55 0.53 15.46
CA LEU A 22 -11.50 1.36 16.66
C LEU A 22 -12.86 1.43 17.36
N GLU A 23 -13.94 1.58 16.63
CA GLU A 23 -15.32 1.73 17.11
C GLU A 23 -15.89 0.40 17.64
N THR A 24 -15.68 -0.70 16.90
CA THR A 24 -16.24 -2.01 17.23
C THR A 24 -15.35 -2.86 18.11
N GLY A 25 -14.04 -2.58 18.12
CA GLY A 25 -13.02 -3.42 18.76
C GLY A 25 -12.82 -4.78 18.07
N SER A 26 -13.40 -5.01 16.88
CA SER A 26 -13.36 -6.26 16.16
C SER A 26 -13.01 -6.07 14.68
N TYR A 27 -12.26 -7.01 14.12
CA TYR A 27 -11.86 -7.05 12.73
C TYR A 27 -12.37 -8.32 12.05
N THR A 28 -12.94 -8.17 10.85
CA THR A 28 -13.32 -9.29 9.99
C THR A 28 -12.69 -9.13 8.63
N TYR A 29 -11.85 -10.07 8.23
CA TYR A 29 -11.21 -10.06 6.93
C TYR A 29 -12.21 -10.34 5.81
N GLN A 30 -12.25 -9.44 4.82
CA GLN A 30 -13.10 -9.53 3.62
C GLN A 30 -12.23 -9.35 2.37
N PRO A 31 -11.87 -10.45 1.67
CA PRO A 31 -10.90 -10.43 0.58
C PRO A 31 -11.35 -9.67 -0.67
N GLN A 32 -12.64 -9.36 -0.79
CA GLN A 32 -13.20 -8.56 -1.89
C GLN A 32 -13.02 -7.05 -1.68
N ASP A 33 -12.91 -6.61 -0.41
CA ASP A 33 -12.92 -5.22 -0.03
C ASP A 33 -11.53 -4.72 0.44
N HIS A 34 -10.81 -5.53 1.23
CA HIS A 34 -9.55 -5.11 1.82
C HIS A 34 -8.57 -6.27 2.03
N HIS A 35 -7.32 -5.93 2.36
CA HIS A 35 -6.23 -6.86 2.59
C HIS A 35 -6.14 -7.32 4.05
N GLY A 36 -5.08 -8.06 4.40
CA GLY A 36 -4.87 -8.64 5.71
C GLY A 36 -4.76 -7.61 6.86
N PRO A 37 -4.89 -8.08 8.12
CA PRO A 37 -5.15 -7.24 9.31
C PRO A 37 -3.98 -6.41 9.84
N THR A 38 -2.73 -6.70 9.45
CA THR A 38 -1.55 -6.10 10.10
C THR A 38 -1.52 -4.58 10.06
N LEU A 39 -1.90 -3.97 8.92
CA LEU A 39 -1.95 -2.52 8.79
C LEU A 39 -2.96 -1.91 9.75
N TYR A 40 -4.15 -2.50 9.86
CA TYR A 40 -5.25 -1.98 10.68
C TYR A 40 -4.94 -2.07 12.16
N TYR A 41 -4.38 -3.21 12.64
CA TYR A 41 -3.99 -3.34 14.05
C TYR A 41 -2.88 -2.35 14.42
N ALA A 42 -1.86 -2.19 13.55
CA ALA A 42 -0.78 -1.24 13.79
C ALA A 42 -1.29 0.21 13.81
N ALA A 43 -2.13 0.59 12.84
CA ALA A 43 -2.71 1.92 12.77
C ALA A 43 -3.66 2.19 13.93
N ALA A 44 -4.53 1.23 14.28
CA ALA A 44 -5.45 1.37 15.42
C ALA A 44 -4.70 1.54 16.75
N ALA A 45 -3.59 0.83 16.95
CA ALA A 45 -2.74 1.02 18.14
C ALA A 45 -2.16 2.44 18.20
N LEU A 46 -1.66 2.97 17.06
CA LEU A 46 -1.11 4.33 16.99
C LEU A 46 -2.19 5.39 17.19
N GLN A 47 -3.36 5.24 16.56
CA GLN A 47 -4.49 6.17 16.72
C GLN A 47 -4.99 6.19 18.17
N ARG A 48 -5.15 5.01 18.81
CA ARG A 48 -5.54 4.93 20.24
C ARG A 48 -4.54 5.59 21.17
N SER A 49 -3.24 5.46 20.90
CA SER A 49 -2.20 6.12 21.71
C SER A 49 -2.29 7.65 21.66
N ALA A 50 -2.87 8.20 20.60
CA ALA A 50 -3.14 9.63 20.42
C ALA A 50 -4.55 10.04 20.90
N GLY A 51 -5.35 9.11 21.46
CA GLY A 51 -6.70 9.39 21.96
C GLY A 51 -7.80 9.29 20.89
N ASN A 52 -7.49 8.89 19.66
CA ASN A 52 -8.45 8.76 18.57
C ASN A 52 -9.17 7.41 18.68
N ALA A 53 -10.50 7.42 18.87
CA ALA A 53 -11.29 6.22 19.13
C ALA A 53 -12.41 5.98 18.10
N SER A 54 -12.57 6.84 17.10
CA SER A 54 -13.64 6.72 16.09
C SER A 54 -13.14 7.10 14.71
N THR A 55 -13.88 6.72 13.68
CA THR A 55 -13.61 7.06 12.27
C THR A 55 -13.52 8.58 12.08
N ALA A 56 -14.43 9.33 12.69
CA ALA A 56 -14.46 10.80 12.61
C ALA A 56 -13.20 11.45 13.23
N ALA A 57 -12.64 10.85 14.29
CA ALA A 57 -11.48 11.36 15.01
C ALA A 57 -10.12 10.94 14.39
N LEU A 58 -10.11 10.09 13.35
CA LEU A 58 -8.85 9.61 12.74
C LEU A 58 -7.97 10.76 12.25
N ASP A 59 -6.70 10.72 12.63
CA ASP A 59 -5.66 11.61 12.10
C ASP A 59 -4.98 10.99 10.88
N GLY A 60 -5.08 11.68 9.74
CA GLY A 60 -4.48 11.22 8.48
C GLY A 60 -2.96 11.17 8.50
N THR A 61 -2.31 12.05 9.27
CA THR A 61 -0.85 12.04 9.44
C THR A 61 -0.40 10.79 10.18
N LEU A 62 -1.08 10.45 11.28
CA LEU A 62 -0.80 9.24 12.05
C LEU A 62 -1.06 7.97 11.25
N LEU A 63 -2.11 7.93 10.40
CA LEU A 63 -2.32 6.83 9.48
C LEU A 63 -1.09 6.63 8.58
N ARG A 64 -0.58 7.69 7.96
CA ARG A 64 0.59 7.65 7.09
C ARG A 64 1.91 7.43 7.83
N CYS A 65 1.99 7.76 9.12
CA CYS A 65 3.12 7.39 9.97
C CYS A 65 3.24 5.87 10.17
N THR A 66 2.13 5.12 10.09
CA THR A 66 2.17 3.66 10.25
C THR A 66 3.10 3.00 9.23
N PRO A 67 2.90 3.10 7.90
CA PRO A 67 3.81 2.52 6.92
C PRO A 67 5.23 3.11 7.03
N LEU A 68 5.40 4.38 7.41
CA LEU A 68 6.72 4.99 7.57
C LEU A 68 7.54 4.31 8.68
N VAL A 69 6.94 3.98 9.80
CA VAL A 69 7.60 3.21 10.88
C VAL A 69 8.08 1.87 10.35
N PHE A 70 7.24 1.15 9.59
CA PHE A 70 7.62 -0.13 8.99
C PHE A 70 8.69 0.01 7.90
N ALA A 71 8.73 1.14 7.17
CA ALA A 71 9.81 1.44 6.23
C ALA A 71 11.17 1.54 6.95
N VAL A 72 11.21 2.25 8.07
CA VAL A 72 12.44 2.37 8.89
C VAL A 72 12.85 1.01 9.45
N ILE A 73 11.89 0.23 9.96
CA ILE A 73 12.16 -1.14 10.46
C ILE A 73 12.68 -2.03 9.32
N ALA A 74 12.14 -1.93 8.11
CA ALA A 74 12.61 -2.69 6.94
C ALA A 74 14.09 -2.41 6.63
N ILE A 75 14.49 -1.14 6.64
CA ILE A 75 15.88 -0.72 6.44
C ILE A 75 16.79 -1.30 7.54
N ILE A 76 16.37 -1.21 8.80
CA ILE A 76 17.12 -1.74 9.95
C ILE A 76 17.29 -3.26 9.83
N LEU A 77 16.21 -3.99 9.51
CA LEU A 77 16.25 -5.44 9.34
C LEU A 77 17.15 -5.86 8.17
N GLY A 78 17.04 -5.16 7.03
CA GLY A 78 17.93 -5.36 5.89
C GLY A 78 19.40 -5.11 6.25
N ALA A 79 19.71 -4.02 6.93
CA ALA A 79 21.05 -3.70 7.40
C ALA A 79 21.59 -4.75 8.40
N ALA A 80 20.73 -5.22 9.31
CA ALA A 80 21.07 -6.30 10.24
C ALA A 80 21.34 -7.62 9.53
N ALA A 81 20.60 -7.95 8.48
CA ALA A 81 20.85 -9.11 7.63
C ALA A 81 22.21 -9.00 6.92
N LEU A 82 22.51 -7.84 6.32
CA LEU A 82 23.78 -7.59 5.66
C LEU A 82 24.97 -7.69 6.63
N LYS A 83 24.84 -7.14 7.84
CA LYS A 83 25.85 -7.33 8.89
C LYS A 83 26.06 -8.81 9.22
N ARG A 84 24.97 -9.60 9.26
CA ARG A 84 25.08 -11.06 9.50
C ARG A 84 25.83 -11.78 8.38
N ILE A 85 25.52 -11.45 7.13
CA ILE A 85 26.12 -12.10 5.95
C ILE A 85 27.58 -11.70 5.79
N THR A 86 27.91 -10.41 5.94
CA THR A 86 29.22 -9.85 5.59
C THR A 86 30.16 -9.66 6.78
N GLY A 87 29.64 -9.66 7.99
CA GLY A 87 30.39 -9.33 9.22
C GLY A 87 30.67 -7.82 9.39
N ARG A 88 30.19 -6.96 8.48
CA ARG A 88 30.51 -5.52 8.42
C ARG A 88 29.24 -4.68 8.51
N LEU A 89 29.34 -3.43 9.03
CA LEU A 89 28.22 -2.48 9.09
C LEU A 89 28.06 -1.67 7.78
N THR A 90 29.16 -1.42 7.07
CA THR A 90 29.16 -0.59 5.85
C THR A 90 28.11 -1.01 4.81
N PRO A 91 27.93 -2.33 4.50
CA PRO A 91 26.86 -2.72 3.56
C PRO A 91 25.45 -2.35 4.02
N GLY A 92 25.21 -2.35 5.32
CA GLY A 92 23.95 -1.89 5.91
C GLY A 92 23.72 -0.39 5.70
N ALA A 93 24.77 0.43 5.87
CA ALA A 93 24.69 1.86 5.57
C ALA A 93 24.47 2.13 4.08
N ILE A 94 25.10 1.36 3.19
CA ILE A 94 24.87 1.44 1.74
C ILE A 94 23.43 1.08 1.40
N LEU A 95 22.86 0.02 2.00
CA LEU A 95 21.47 -0.32 1.83
C LEU A 95 20.55 0.80 2.29
N ALA A 96 20.82 1.38 3.47
CA ALA A 96 20.01 2.48 4.00
C ALA A 96 20.02 3.70 3.05
N ALA A 97 21.18 4.04 2.49
CA ALA A 97 21.30 5.10 1.50
C ALA A 97 20.53 4.74 0.20
N LEU A 98 20.79 3.57 -0.38
CA LEU A 98 20.15 3.15 -1.64
C LEU A 98 18.63 3.01 -1.49
N LEU A 99 18.15 2.31 -0.45
CA LEU A 99 16.71 2.06 -0.27
C LEU A 99 15.97 3.30 0.21
N GLY A 100 16.56 4.05 1.14
CA GLY A 100 15.97 5.28 1.68
C GLY A 100 15.82 6.41 0.65
N THR A 101 16.57 6.37 -0.44
CA THR A 101 16.47 7.34 -1.54
C THR A 101 15.65 6.83 -2.74
N VAL A 102 15.22 5.54 -2.76
CA VAL A 102 14.35 5.03 -3.84
C VAL A 102 13.03 5.81 -3.87
N PRO A 103 12.70 6.53 -4.97
CA PRO A 103 11.50 7.38 -5.02
C PRO A 103 10.20 6.58 -4.77
N MET A 104 10.09 5.38 -5.32
CA MET A 104 8.95 4.50 -5.09
C MET A 104 8.85 4.09 -3.62
N PHE A 105 9.96 3.79 -2.96
CA PHE A 105 9.97 3.42 -1.54
C PHE A 105 9.59 4.61 -0.66
N ALA A 106 10.14 5.80 -0.94
CA ALA A 106 9.80 7.03 -0.22
C ALA A 106 8.31 7.40 -0.39
N PHE A 107 7.75 7.22 -1.60
CA PHE A 107 6.34 7.45 -1.88
C PHE A 107 5.44 6.54 -1.06
N PHE A 108 5.62 5.22 -1.17
CA PHE A 108 4.77 4.25 -0.49
C PHE A 108 5.07 4.10 1.01
N ALA A 109 6.22 4.57 1.50
CA ALA A 109 6.48 4.69 2.93
C ALA A 109 5.57 5.72 3.63
N THR A 110 4.96 6.64 2.86
CA THR A 110 4.01 7.64 3.35
C THR A 110 2.63 7.48 2.74
N ASP A 111 2.31 6.29 2.24
CA ASP A 111 1.01 5.93 1.66
C ASP A 111 0.35 4.87 2.55
N PHE A 112 -0.87 5.10 3.02
CA PHE A 112 -1.51 4.23 4.01
C PHE A 112 -2.06 2.96 3.35
N ILE A 113 -1.13 2.14 2.84
CA ILE A 113 -1.39 0.85 2.21
C ILE A 113 -0.43 -0.24 2.73
N GLN A 114 -0.68 -1.49 2.40
CA GLN A 114 -0.02 -2.66 3.00
C GLN A 114 1.42 -2.92 2.50
N GLU A 115 1.82 -2.35 1.37
CA GLU A 115 3.04 -2.74 0.64
C GLU A 115 4.32 -2.53 1.43
N THR A 116 4.43 -1.43 2.16
CA THR A 116 5.62 -1.14 2.97
C THR A 116 5.75 -2.11 4.13
N LEU A 117 4.63 -2.51 4.74
CA LEU A 117 4.60 -3.54 5.78
C LEU A 117 5.03 -4.89 5.19
N LEU A 118 4.55 -5.24 3.99
CA LEU A 118 4.97 -6.45 3.30
C LEU A 118 6.48 -6.47 3.08
N VAL A 119 7.07 -5.38 2.58
CA VAL A 119 8.54 -5.27 2.42
C VAL A 119 9.26 -5.45 3.76
N CYS A 120 8.72 -4.86 4.84
CA CYS A 120 9.30 -5.02 6.18
C CYS A 120 9.34 -6.49 6.60
N PHE A 121 8.27 -7.24 6.44
CA PHE A 121 8.24 -8.64 6.82
C PHE A 121 9.05 -9.54 5.89
N LEU A 122 9.17 -9.21 4.60
CA LEU A 122 10.10 -9.87 3.69
C LEU A 122 11.57 -9.61 4.10
N MET A 123 11.92 -8.41 4.55
CA MET A 123 13.25 -8.11 5.11
C MET A 123 13.48 -8.85 6.43
N MET A 124 12.46 -9.03 7.27
CA MET A 124 12.52 -9.85 8.48
C MET A 124 12.78 -11.33 8.15
N MET A 125 12.11 -11.87 7.12
CA MET A 125 12.39 -13.22 6.62
C MET A 125 13.83 -13.36 6.14
N PHE A 126 14.33 -12.38 5.37
CA PHE A 126 15.70 -12.38 4.89
C PHE A 126 16.71 -12.32 6.05
N TRP A 127 16.46 -11.49 7.05
CA TRP A 127 17.28 -11.41 8.26
C TRP A 127 17.26 -12.72 9.08
N ALA A 128 16.10 -13.32 9.26
CA ALA A 128 15.96 -14.60 9.95
C ALA A 128 16.65 -15.74 9.18
N GLY A 129 16.50 -15.78 7.85
CA GLY A 129 17.20 -16.71 6.96
C GLY A 129 18.70 -16.58 7.03
N ALA A 130 19.23 -15.34 7.02
CA ALA A 130 20.66 -15.07 7.21
C ALA A 130 21.15 -15.54 8.59
N GLY A 131 20.32 -15.43 9.62
CA GLY A 131 20.60 -15.96 10.96
C GLY A 131 20.62 -17.49 10.99
N TYR A 132 19.67 -18.14 10.35
CA TYR A 132 19.56 -19.59 10.23
C TYR A 132 20.75 -20.21 9.49
N LEU A 133 21.20 -19.55 8.40
CA LEU A 133 22.32 -20.05 7.60
C LEU A 133 23.68 -19.91 8.27
N ARG A 134 23.81 -19.12 9.33
CA ARG A 134 25.06 -18.93 10.05
C ARG A 134 25.38 -20.15 10.95
N PRO A 135 26.64 -20.61 11.03
CA PRO A 135 27.03 -21.66 11.98
C PRO A 135 26.69 -21.25 13.42
N GLY A 136 26.15 -22.17 14.19
CA GLY A 136 25.80 -21.91 15.57
C GLY A 136 25.17 -23.13 16.27
N PRO A 137 24.93 -23.06 17.58
CA PRO A 137 24.30 -24.16 18.31
C PRO A 137 22.85 -24.41 17.83
N LYS A 138 22.41 -25.67 17.90
CA LYS A 138 21.11 -26.14 17.38
C LYS A 138 19.89 -25.36 17.93
N TRP A 139 19.92 -24.89 19.18
CA TRP A 139 18.81 -24.13 19.74
C TRP A 139 18.64 -22.74 19.02
N LYS A 140 19.75 -22.12 18.60
CA LYS A 140 19.70 -20.88 17.84
C LYS A 140 19.11 -21.08 16.44
N THR A 141 19.34 -22.24 15.79
CA THR A 141 18.71 -22.51 14.49
C THR A 141 17.20 -22.61 14.62
N GLY A 142 16.69 -23.29 15.67
CA GLY A 142 15.24 -23.34 15.95
C GLY A 142 14.61 -21.96 16.18
N THR A 143 15.28 -21.07 16.91
CA THR A 143 14.82 -19.69 17.09
C THR A 143 14.74 -18.94 15.76
N TRP A 144 15.76 -19.06 14.89
CA TRP A 144 15.74 -18.44 13.57
C TRP A 144 14.67 -19.03 12.65
N ALA A 145 14.44 -20.34 12.74
CA ALA A 145 13.36 -21.00 12.01
C ALA A 145 11.99 -20.50 12.45
N LEU A 146 11.76 -20.37 13.76
CA LEU A 146 10.53 -19.78 14.32
C LEU A 146 10.35 -18.34 13.84
N MET A 147 11.39 -17.50 13.93
CA MET A 147 11.34 -16.11 13.45
C MET A 147 11.05 -16.01 11.96
N PHE A 148 11.60 -16.92 11.15
CA PHE A 148 11.31 -16.97 9.72
C PHE A 148 9.84 -17.34 9.48
N GLY A 149 9.31 -18.33 10.21
CA GLY A 149 7.90 -18.71 10.15
C GLY A 149 6.97 -17.58 10.58
N THR A 150 7.27 -16.92 11.72
CA THR A 150 6.51 -15.75 12.19
C THR A 150 6.51 -14.61 11.17
N ALA A 151 7.67 -14.27 10.59
CA ALA A 151 7.78 -13.25 9.56
C ALA A 151 6.97 -13.61 8.31
N SER A 152 6.97 -14.89 7.90
CA SER A 152 6.15 -15.37 6.79
C SER A 152 4.65 -15.26 7.10
N GLY A 153 4.24 -15.58 8.34
CA GLY A 153 2.85 -15.41 8.80
C GLY A 153 2.42 -13.94 8.84
N LEU A 154 3.31 -13.04 9.28
CA LEU A 154 3.07 -11.59 9.24
C LEU A 154 2.96 -11.08 7.80
N ALA A 155 3.82 -11.52 6.88
CA ALA A 155 3.74 -11.17 5.47
C ALA A 155 2.41 -11.64 4.86
N PHE A 156 1.98 -12.87 5.16
CA PHE A 156 0.69 -13.42 4.73
C PHE A 156 -0.50 -12.65 5.32
N ALA A 157 -0.43 -12.30 6.62
CA ALA A 157 -1.46 -11.49 7.29
C ALA A 157 -1.41 -10.00 6.90
N THR A 158 -0.49 -9.61 6.02
CA THR A 158 -0.42 -8.26 5.46
C THR A 158 -1.06 -8.19 4.09
N LYS A 159 -0.62 -9.06 3.18
CA LYS A 159 -1.11 -9.05 1.81
C LYS A 159 -0.90 -10.41 1.13
N GLU A 160 -1.89 -10.85 0.39
CA GLU A 160 -1.94 -12.15 -0.29
C GLU A 160 -0.85 -12.27 -1.36
N THR A 161 -0.40 -11.15 -1.93
CA THR A 161 0.70 -11.12 -2.91
C THR A 161 2.05 -11.58 -2.32
N CYS A 162 2.15 -11.78 -1.00
CA CYS A 162 3.31 -12.43 -0.38
C CYS A 162 3.56 -13.82 -0.96
N LEU A 163 2.52 -14.55 -1.40
CA LEU A 163 2.65 -15.86 -2.02
C LEU A 163 3.46 -15.78 -3.33
N LEU A 164 3.32 -14.67 -4.10
CA LEU A 164 4.13 -14.43 -5.29
C LEU A 164 5.60 -14.21 -4.92
N SER A 165 5.85 -13.52 -3.79
CA SER A 165 7.21 -13.36 -3.25
C SER A 165 7.82 -14.70 -2.81
N PHE A 166 7.01 -15.59 -2.22
CA PHE A 166 7.48 -16.93 -1.84
C PHE A 166 7.79 -17.79 -3.08
N ALA A 167 6.92 -17.73 -4.10
CA ALA A 167 7.16 -18.40 -5.38
C ALA A 167 8.43 -17.87 -6.06
N ALA A 168 8.64 -16.57 -6.10
CA ALA A 168 9.84 -15.94 -6.65
C ALA A 168 11.11 -16.37 -5.90
N ALA A 169 11.04 -16.47 -4.57
CA ALA A 169 12.16 -16.96 -3.75
C ALA A 169 12.48 -18.43 -4.03
N ALA A 170 11.45 -19.27 -4.20
CA ALA A 170 11.62 -20.67 -4.59
C ALA A 170 12.27 -20.77 -6.00
N MET A 171 11.80 -19.99 -6.98
CA MET A 171 12.40 -19.94 -8.32
C MET A 171 13.85 -19.47 -8.28
N ALA A 172 14.16 -18.43 -7.51
CA ALA A 172 15.52 -17.91 -7.34
C ALA A 172 16.46 -18.94 -6.67
N ALA A 173 15.93 -19.88 -5.89
CA ALA A 173 16.71 -20.94 -5.27
C ALA A 173 17.08 -22.08 -6.23
N LEU A 174 16.33 -22.31 -7.32
CA LEU A 174 16.52 -23.44 -8.22
C LEU A 174 17.96 -23.58 -8.75
N PRO A 175 18.66 -22.53 -9.24
CA PRO A 175 20.02 -22.64 -9.75
C PRO A 175 21.05 -23.09 -8.67
N PHE A 176 20.72 -22.86 -7.41
CA PHE A 176 21.57 -23.24 -6.26
C PHE A 176 21.27 -24.67 -5.84
N LEU A 177 20.03 -25.13 -5.94
CA LEU A 177 19.59 -26.49 -5.64
C LEU A 177 20.03 -27.49 -6.71
N ALA A 178 20.14 -27.08 -7.97
CA ALA A 178 20.58 -27.92 -9.07
C ALA A 178 22.07 -28.33 -8.99
N ARG A 179 22.83 -27.77 -8.06
CA ARG A 179 24.25 -28.12 -7.87
C ARG A 179 24.38 -29.49 -7.19
N ARG A 180 25.32 -30.33 -7.67
CA ARG A 180 25.58 -31.64 -7.07
C ARG A 180 25.83 -31.53 -5.56
N GLY A 181 25.16 -32.37 -4.78
CA GLY A 181 25.24 -32.42 -3.31
C GLY A 181 24.58 -31.23 -2.59
N ALA A 182 23.86 -30.35 -3.26
CA ALA A 182 23.17 -29.23 -2.59
C ALA A 182 21.99 -29.72 -1.72
N ILE A 183 21.25 -30.68 -2.24
CA ILE A 183 20.10 -31.29 -1.52
C ILE A 183 20.57 -32.05 -0.29
N ASP A 184 21.66 -32.78 -0.37
CA ASP A 184 22.21 -33.53 0.77
C ASP A 184 22.63 -32.56 1.89
N LYS A 185 23.33 -31.48 1.55
CA LYS A 185 23.68 -30.44 2.52
C LYS A 185 22.47 -29.77 3.18
N ILE A 186 21.34 -29.63 2.47
CA ILE A 186 20.10 -29.14 3.05
C ILE A 186 19.51 -30.17 4.00
N ARG A 187 19.46 -31.46 3.60
CA ARG A 187 18.97 -32.54 4.45
C ARG A 187 19.77 -32.69 5.73
N GLU A 188 21.10 -32.56 5.66
CA GLU A 188 21.98 -32.57 6.86
C GLU A 188 21.72 -31.39 7.79
N ARG A 189 21.27 -30.23 7.25
CA ARG A 189 21.11 -29.02 8.03
C ARG A 189 19.72 -28.83 8.59
N VAL A 190 18.69 -29.10 7.78
CA VAL A 190 17.28 -28.90 8.13
C VAL A 190 16.78 -30.12 8.87
N CYS A 191 16.39 -29.96 10.13
CA CYS A 191 15.79 -31.03 10.91
C CYS A 191 14.27 -30.83 11.03
N ALA A 192 13.56 -31.91 11.38
CA ALA A 192 12.09 -31.90 11.55
C ALA A 192 11.63 -30.79 12.53
N ARG A 193 12.38 -30.56 13.60
CA ARG A 193 12.11 -29.47 14.55
C ARG A 193 12.08 -28.09 13.86
N ASP A 194 13.03 -27.80 12.97
CA ASP A 194 13.12 -26.51 12.32
C ASP A 194 11.95 -26.33 11.34
N ALA A 195 11.53 -27.39 10.65
CA ALA A 195 10.32 -27.39 9.83
C ALA A 195 9.05 -27.12 10.68
N ILE A 196 8.93 -27.78 11.84
CA ILE A 196 7.82 -27.53 12.78
C ILE A 196 7.85 -26.08 13.27
N MET A 197 9.02 -25.51 13.59
CA MET A 197 9.15 -24.12 14.03
C MET A 197 8.73 -23.12 12.95
N VAL A 198 9.11 -23.35 11.69
CA VAL A 198 8.68 -22.51 10.55
C VAL A 198 7.16 -22.60 10.36
N THR A 199 6.64 -23.82 10.24
CA THR A 199 5.21 -24.05 10.00
C THR A 199 4.36 -23.57 11.17
N GLY A 200 4.77 -23.87 12.41
CA GLY A 200 4.09 -23.44 13.63
C GLY A 200 4.11 -21.93 13.80
N GLY A 201 5.26 -21.28 13.56
CA GLY A 201 5.37 -19.81 13.57
C GLY A 201 4.48 -19.14 12.54
N PHE A 202 4.45 -19.66 11.31
CA PHE A 202 3.55 -19.19 10.26
C PHE A 202 2.08 -19.35 10.65
N ALA A 203 1.68 -20.59 10.96
CA ALA A 203 0.28 -20.91 11.24
C ALA A 203 -0.25 -20.15 12.46
N LEU A 204 0.50 -20.12 13.56
CA LEU A 204 0.12 -19.43 14.79
C LEU A 204 -0.09 -17.94 14.53
N THR A 205 0.87 -17.29 13.84
CA THR A 205 0.79 -15.86 13.53
C THR A 205 -0.41 -15.55 12.63
N ALA A 206 -0.59 -16.31 11.55
CA ALA A 206 -1.69 -16.10 10.61
C ALA A 206 -3.05 -16.35 11.29
N VAL A 207 -3.18 -17.46 12.04
CA VAL A 207 -4.43 -17.80 12.73
C VAL A 207 -4.79 -16.74 13.78
N ILE A 208 -3.85 -16.31 14.62
CA ILE A 208 -4.11 -15.28 15.64
C ILE A 208 -4.60 -13.99 14.99
N LEU A 209 -3.94 -13.53 13.95
CA LEU A 209 -4.27 -12.24 13.33
C LEU A 209 -5.57 -12.28 12.54
N TYR A 210 -5.79 -13.33 11.74
CA TYR A 210 -7.02 -13.45 10.96
C TYR A 210 -8.24 -13.85 11.78
N SER A 211 -8.05 -14.50 12.94
CA SER A 211 -9.14 -14.81 13.87
C SER A 211 -9.51 -13.64 14.79
N ASP A 212 -8.94 -12.45 14.59
CA ASP A 212 -9.13 -11.34 15.53
C ASP A 212 -8.80 -11.74 16.98
N PHE A 213 -7.62 -12.35 17.15
CA PHE A 213 -7.15 -12.90 18.45
C PHE A 213 -8.08 -13.96 19.03
N GLY A 214 -8.65 -14.82 18.19
CA GLY A 214 -9.54 -15.92 18.58
C GLY A 214 -11.03 -15.59 18.66
N ARG A 215 -11.42 -14.36 18.31
CA ARG A 215 -12.84 -13.91 18.38
C ARG A 215 -13.65 -14.30 17.14
N ASN A 216 -12.99 -14.41 15.96
CA ASN A 216 -13.67 -14.59 14.67
C ASN A 216 -12.90 -15.54 13.75
N PHE A 217 -13.25 -16.83 13.75
CA PHE A 217 -12.61 -17.84 12.87
C PHE A 217 -13.07 -17.75 11.41
N GLN A 218 -14.14 -17.00 11.08
CA GLN A 218 -14.52 -16.75 9.69
C GLN A 218 -13.40 -16.01 8.93
N GLY A 219 -12.64 -15.13 9.61
CA GLY A 219 -11.48 -14.47 9.04
C GLY A 219 -10.39 -15.43 8.61
N VAL A 220 -10.16 -16.51 9.37
CA VAL A 220 -9.20 -17.56 9.00
C VAL A 220 -9.67 -18.32 7.76
N TYR A 221 -10.94 -18.73 7.70
CA TYR A 221 -11.51 -19.36 6.51
C TYR A 221 -11.38 -18.44 5.28
N ASN A 222 -11.72 -17.17 5.45
CA ASN A 222 -11.61 -16.18 4.38
C ASN A 222 -10.17 -16.03 3.87
N ALA A 223 -9.16 -16.05 4.76
CA ALA A 223 -7.76 -15.90 4.41
C ALA A 223 -7.17 -17.13 3.67
N PHE A 224 -7.50 -18.32 4.15
CA PHE A 224 -6.88 -19.55 3.63
C PHE A 224 -7.64 -20.19 2.46
N ILE A 225 -8.92 -19.92 2.33
CA ILE A 225 -9.79 -20.54 1.31
C ILE A 225 -10.38 -19.50 0.37
N ALA A 226 -11.14 -18.52 0.89
CA ALA A 226 -11.89 -17.58 0.03
C ALA A 226 -10.96 -16.60 -0.72
N ALA A 227 -9.90 -16.09 -0.08
CA ALA A 227 -8.98 -15.16 -0.70
C ALA A 227 -8.20 -15.80 -1.87
N PRO A 228 -7.53 -16.97 -1.73
CA PRO A 228 -6.85 -17.60 -2.85
C PRO A 228 -7.77 -17.84 -4.05
N LEU A 229 -9.01 -18.29 -3.83
CA LEU A 229 -9.99 -18.47 -4.90
C LEU A 229 -10.35 -17.15 -5.58
N SER A 230 -10.63 -16.10 -4.79
CA SER A 230 -10.93 -14.76 -5.30
C SER A 230 -9.76 -14.19 -6.12
N TYR A 231 -8.52 -14.38 -5.67
CA TYR A 231 -7.33 -13.88 -6.39
C TYR A 231 -7.02 -14.68 -7.64
N LEU A 232 -7.31 -15.98 -7.68
CA LEU A 232 -7.23 -16.76 -8.91
C LEU A 232 -8.19 -16.20 -9.97
N HIS A 233 -9.44 -15.91 -9.62
CA HIS A 233 -10.40 -15.30 -10.54
C HIS A 233 -9.94 -13.91 -11.03
N ARG A 234 -9.45 -13.05 -10.15
CA ARG A 234 -8.90 -11.74 -10.53
C ARG A 234 -7.64 -11.87 -11.40
N GLY A 235 -6.77 -12.84 -11.10
CA GLY A 235 -5.53 -13.10 -11.83
C GLY A 235 -5.75 -13.54 -13.26
N VAL A 236 -6.87 -14.21 -13.55
CA VAL A 236 -7.24 -14.67 -14.90
C VAL A 236 -7.95 -13.57 -15.72
N GLY A 237 -8.21 -12.39 -15.13
CA GLY A 237 -8.79 -11.26 -15.87
C GLY A 237 -10.31 -11.13 -15.75
N ASP A 238 -10.95 -11.94 -14.91
CA ASP A 238 -12.39 -11.96 -14.69
C ASP A 238 -12.88 -10.92 -13.65
N ALA A 239 -12.01 -9.95 -13.33
CA ALA A 239 -12.33 -8.86 -12.43
C ALA A 239 -13.22 -7.83 -13.15
N THR A 240 -14.49 -8.16 -13.37
CA THR A 240 -15.52 -7.19 -13.66
C THR A 240 -15.71 -6.32 -12.43
N THR A 241 -15.16 -5.11 -12.46
CA THR A 241 -15.60 -4.08 -11.52
C THR A 241 -17.06 -3.78 -11.80
N SER A 242 -17.82 -3.40 -10.80
CA SER A 242 -19.24 -3.00 -10.91
C SER A 242 -19.50 -1.92 -11.97
N THR A 243 -18.46 -1.35 -12.56
CA THR A 243 -18.48 -0.32 -13.62
C THR A 243 -18.13 -0.86 -15.01
N GLY A 244 -17.89 -2.18 -15.18
CA GLY A 244 -17.58 -2.78 -16.50
C GLY A 244 -16.22 -2.40 -17.10
N ALA A 245 -15.43 -1.56 -16.45
CA ALA A 245 -14.12 -1.13 -16.92
C ALA A 245 -13.03 -1.75 -16.06
N ASN A 246 -12.23 -2.62 -16.64
CA ASN A 246 -11.14 -3.30 -15.94
C ASN A 246 -9.87 -2.42 -15.95
N TRP A 247 -9.81 -1.42 -15.06
CA TRP A 247 -8.75 -0.41 -15.03
C TRP A 247 -7.38 -0.97 -14.65
N HIS A 248 -7.35 -2.11 -14.01
CA HIS A 248 -6.13 -2.74 -13.52
C HIS A 248 -5.59 -3.81 -14.48
N VAL A 249 -6.28 -4.08 -15.58
CA VAL A 249 -5.77 -5.01 -16.60
C VAL A 249 -4.84 -4.27 -17.54
N HIS A 250 -3.57 -4.69 -17.51
CA HIS A 250 -2.51 -4.09 -18.31
C HIS A 250 -1.68 -5.18 -19.01
N PRO A 251 -1.05 -4.87 -20.16
CA PRO A 251 -0.21 -5.81 -20.87
C PRO A 251 1.02 -6.20 -20.04
N TRP A 252 1.66 -7.33 -20.38
CA TRP A 252 2.80 -7.89 -19.64
C TRP A 252 3.98 -6.92 -19.51
N TRP A 253 4.19 -6.03 -20.47
CA TRP A 253 5.27 -5.04 -20.48
C TRP A 253 4.97 -3.76 -19.66
N TRP A 254 3.80 -3.63 -19.08
CA TRP A 254 3.36 -2.41 -18.42
C TRP A 254 4.27 -1.98 -17.26
N TYR A 255 4.71 -2.92 -16.43
CA TYR A 255 5.66 -2.59 -15.35
C TYR A 255 7.01 -2.11 -15.89
N ALA A 256 7.49 -2.70 -16.98
CA ALA A 256 8.70 -2.22 -17.65
C ALA A 256 8.51 -0.78 -18.15
N SER A 257 7.34 -0.45 -18.71
CA SER A 257 7.07 0.90 -19.20
C SER A 257 7.00 1.95 -18.08
N ILE A 258 6.36 1.65 -16.95
CA ILE A 258 6.26 2.61 -15.83
C ILE A 258 7.57 2.78 -15.06
N LEU A 259 8.40 1.74 -14.98
CA LEU A 259 9.67 1.80 -14.28
C LEU A 259 10.80 2.30 -15.17
N PHE A 260 10.85 1.90 -16.43
CA PHE A 260 12.01 2.08 -17.30
C PHE A 260 11.70 2.80 -18.64
N GLY A 261 10.43 2.94 -19.00
CA GLY A 261 10.04 3.44 -20.33
C GLY A 261 9.93 4.96 -20.47
N GLY A 262 10.05 5.70 -19.39
CA GLY A 262 9.90 7.16 -19.40
C GLY A 262 11.23 7.90 -19.56
N LYS A 263 11.14 9.17 -20.01
CA LYS A 263 12.29 10.11 -19.98
C LYS A 263 12.33 10.90 -18.66
N SER A 264 11.54 10.50 -17.67
CA SER A 264 11.47 11.16 -16.36
C SER A 264 12.65 10.79 -15.46
N ILE A 265 12.94 11.64 -14.49
CA ILE A 265 13.95 11.37 -13.45
C ILE A 265 13.62 10.09 -12.65
N TYR A 266 12.33 9.75 -12.50
CA TYR A 266 11.87 8.53 -11.84
C TYR A 266 12.31 7.27 -12.57
N SER A 267 12.20 7.27 -13.91
CA SER A 267 12.67 6.16 -14.75
C SER A 267 14.18 6.06 -14.75
N LEU A 268 14.90 7.18 -14.81
CA LEU A 268 16.36 7.19 -14.70
C LEU A 268 16.83 6.61 -13.36
N ALA A 269 16.19 6.98 -12.27
CA ALA A 269 16.48 6.45 -10.93
C ALA A 269 16.28 4.93 -10.85
N ALA A 270 15.18 4.41 -11.41
CA ALA A 270 14.90 2.98 -11.45
C ALA A 270 15.89 2.21 -12.34
N ILE A 271 16.22 2.75 -13.53
CA ILE A 271 17.22 2.17 -14.44
C ILE A 271 18.59 2.13 -13.76
N ALA A 272 19.01 3.23 -13.13
CA ALA A 272 20.31 3.30 -12.48
C ALA A 272 20.44 2.26 -11.34
N LEU A 273 19.40 2.11 -10.52
CA LEU A 273 19.36 1.09 -9.49
C LEU A 273 19.39 -0.33 -10.05
N ALA A 274 18.56 -0.61 -11.07
CA ALA A 274 18.51 -1.92 -11.70
C ALA A 274 19.85 -2.28 -12.37
N ALA A 275 20.46 -1.32 -13.07
CA ALA A 275 21.79 -1.51 -13.69
C ALA A 275 22.87 -1.78 -12.64
N LEU A 276 22.89 -1.02 -11.53
CA LEU A 276 23.85 -1.25 -10.43
C LEU A 276 23.67 -2.65 -9.84
N ALA A 277 22.43 -3.07 -9.55
CA ALA A 277 22.13 -4.39 -9.03
C ALA A 277 22.56 -5.52 -10.00
N ALA A 278 22.26 -5.35 -11.29
CA ALA A 278 22.63 -6.32 -12.34
C ALA A 278 24.16 -6.45 -12.47
N VAL A 279 24.88 -5.34 -12.58
CA VAL A 279 26.35 -5.34 -12.62
C VAL A 279 26.91 -6.06 -11.40
N CYS A 280 26.44 -5.71 -10.18
CA CYS A 280 26.86 -6.36 -8.96
C CYS A 280 26.59 -7.88 -8.94
N ALA A 281 25.45 -8.33 -9.44
CA ALA A 281 25.10 -9.76 -9.44
C ALA A 281 25.85 -10.58 -10.53
N LEU A 282 26.15 -9.95 -11.67
CA LEU A 282 26.82 -10.60 -12.82
C LEU A 282 28.34 -10.56 -12.74
N MET A 283 28.91 -9.75 -11.88
CA MET A 283 30.37 -9.68 -11.71
C MET A 283 30.98 -11.04 -11.36
N ARG A 284 32.19 -11.31 -11.91
CA ARG A 284 33.02 -12.44 -11.49
C ARG A 284 33.34 -12.32 -10.01
N GLY A 285 32.85 -13.26 -9.19
CA GLY A 285 33.04 -13.28 -7.75
C GLY A 285 31.87 -12.69 -6.92
N ALA A 286 30.75 -12.34 -7.56
CA ALA A 286 29.53 -12.04 -6.83
C ALA A 286 29.13 -13.20 -5.89
N GLY A 287 28.74 -12.84 -4.67
CA GLY A 287 28.35 -13.81 -3.65
C GLY A 287 27.07 -14.55 -3.99
N ARG A 288 26.84 -15.68 -3.34
CA ARG A 288 25.60 -16.45 -3.54
C ARG A 288 24.37 -15.64 -3.10
N ALA A 289 24.48 -14.89 -2.01
CA ALA A 289 23.39 -14.04 -1.51
C ALA A 289 23.03 -12.94 -2.51
N THR A 290 24.05 -12.26 -3.10
CA THR A 290 23.84 -11.22 -4.13
C THR A 290 23.09 -11.78 -5.33
N ARG A 291 23.53 -12.92 -5.85
CA ARG A 291 22.89 -13.57 -6.99
C ARG A 291 21.49 -14.05 -6.67
N PHE A 292 21.28 -14.62 -5.48
CA PHE A 292 19.94 -15.06 -5.04
C PHE A 292 18.97 -13.90 -4.97
N VAL A 293 19.33 -12.79 -4.33
CA VAL A 293 18.46 -11.63 -4.17
C VAL A 293 18.16 -10.97 -5.52
N PHE A 294 19.14 -10.91 -6.42
CA PHE A 294 18.93 -10.39 -7.77
C PHE A 294 17.97 -11.29 -8.59
N LEU A 295 18.18 -12.62 -8.54
CA LEU A 295 17.28 -13.59 -9.19
C LEU A 295 15.88 -13.55 -8.60
N TYR A 296 15.75 -13.33 -7.28
CA TYR A 296 14.47 -13.13 -6.63
C TYR A 296 13.76 -11.87 -7.17
N ALA A 297 14.47 -10.74 -7.25
CA ALA A 297 13.90 -9.51 -7.81
C ALA A 297 13.43 -9.71 -9.27
N PHE A 298 14.25 -10.39 -10.09
CA PHE A 298 13.92 -10.69 -11.47
C PHE A 298 12.71 -11.63 -11.59
N ALA A 299 12.68 -12.73 -10.81
CA ALA A 299 11.58 -13.68 -10.81
C ALA A 299 10.27 -13.02 -10.36
N LEU A 300 10.32 -12.19 -9.29
CA LEU A 300 9.15 -11.47 -8.80
C LEU A 300 8.63 -10.45 -9.83
N PHE A 301 9.52 -9.70 -10.48
CA PHE A 301 9.18 -8.82 -11.59
C PHE A 301 8.50 -9.58 -12.74
N ALA A 302 9.05 -10.73 -13.13
CA ALA A 302 8.50 -11.57 -14.20
C ALA A 302 7.10 -12.11 -13.83
N ILE A 303 6.92 -12.64 -12.60
CA ILE A 303 5.63 -13.14 -12.12
C ILE A 303 4.58 -12.04 -12.20
N HIS A 304 4.85 -10.86 -11.62
CA HIS A 304 3.91 -9.74 -11.67
C HIS A 304 3.65 -9.24 -13.09
N SER A 305 4.65 -9.30 -13.98
CA SER A 305 4.51 -8.91 -15.39
C SER A 305 3.57 -9.83 -16.17
N ILE A 306 3.56 -11.12 -15.85
CA ILE A 306 2.68 -12.11 -16.51
C ILE A 306 1.22 -11.93 -16.08
N LEU A 307 0.98 -11.60 -14.80
CA LEU A 307 -0.36 -11.44 -14.28
C LEU A 307 -1.07 -10.23 -14.93
N PRO A 308 -2.34 -10.38 -15.42
CA PRO A 308 -3.08 -9.28 -16.04
C PRO A 308 -3.34 -8.11 -15.10
N TYR A 309 -3.75 -8.37 -13.88
CA TYR A 309 -4.03 -7.35 -12.86
C TYR A 309 -2.73 -6.71 -12.37
N LYS A 310 -2.59 -5.39 -12.54
CA LYS A 310 -1.36 -4.66 -12.24
C LYS A 310 -1.63 -3.32 -11.56
N THR A 311 -0.87 -3.05 -10.50
CA THR A 311 -0.83 -1.76 -9.80
C THR A 311 0.63 -1.38 -9.50
N PRO A 312 1.01 -0.10 -9.52
CA PRO A 312 2.42 0.31 -9.37
C PRO A 312 3.08 -0.18 -8.08
N TRP A 313 2.35 -0.20 -6.98
CA TRP A 313 2.85 -0.58 -5.66
C TRP A 313 3.29 -2.04 -5.55
N CYS A 314 2.81 -2.93 -6.42
CA CYS A 314 3.29 -4.32 -6.49
C CYS A 314 4.80 -4.42 -6.83
N MET A 315 5.40 -3.34 -7.36
CA MET A 315 6.83 -3.30 -7.66
C MET A 315 7.70 -2.90 -6.46
N LEU A 316 7.10 -2.51 -5.32
CA LEU A 316 7.87 -2.10 -4.15
C LEU A 316 8.81 -3.20 -3.61
N PRO A 317 8.39 -4.47 -3.46
CA PRO A 317 9.31 -5.55 -3.09
C PRO A 317 10.43 -5.78 -4.12
N VAL A 318 10.16 -5.56 -5.43
CA VAL A 318 11.17 -5.71 -6.49
C VAL A 318 12.27 -4.66 -6.35
N VAL A 319 11.91 -3.37 -6.26
CA VAL A 319 12.91 -2.29 -6.14
C VAL A 319 13.68 -2.37 -4.81
N SER A 320 13.02 -2.84 -3.74
CA SER A 320 13.67 -3.08 -2.45
C SER A 320 14.70 -4.21 -2.54
N ALA A 321 14.40 -5.28 -3.26
CA ALA A 321 15.33 -6.37 -3.51
C ALA A 321 16.49 -5.96 -4.41
N LEU A 322 16.27 -5.08 -5.41
CA LEU A 322 17.34 -4.52 -6.23
C LEU A 322 18.32 -3.70 -5.38
N ALA A 323 17.82 -2.85 -4.48
CA ALA A 323 18.67 -2.09 -3.55
C ALA A 323 19.48 -3.02 -2.64
N LEU A 324 18.86 -4.10 -2.13
CA LEU A 324 19.53 -5.11 -1.32
C LEU A 324 20.60 -5.87 -2.11
N ALA A 325 20.33 -6.25 -3.37
CA ALA A 325 21.28 -6.92 -4.24
C ALA A 325 22.49 -6.02 -4.58
N ALA A 326 22.26 -4.74 -4.84
CA ALA A 326 23.31 -3.75 -5.08
C ALA A 326 24.20 -3.58 -3.85
N ALA A 327 23.62 -3.42 -2.65
CA ALA A 327 24.38 -3.29 -1.40
C ALA A 327 25.23 -4.54 -1.09
N LEU A 328 24.67 -5.74 -1.30
CA LEU A 328 25.40 -7.01 -1.19
C LEU A 328 26.55 -7.10 -2.19
N GLY A 329 26.30 -6.74 -3.45
CA GLY A 329 27.33 -6.81 -4.50
C GLY A 329 28.47 -5.83 -4.27
N ILE A 330 28.18 -4.62 -3.77
CA ILE A 330 29.22 -3.68 -3.34
C ILE A 330 30.04 -4.28 -2.18
N ALA A 331 29.37 -4.95 -1.23
CA ALA A 331 30.06 -5.66 -0.14
C ALA A 331 30.99 -6.77 -0.65
N ASP A 332 30.60 -7.49 -1.70
CA ASP A 332 31.39 -8.57 -2.30
C ASP A 332 32.71 -8.09 -2.91
N VAL A 333 32.78 -6.84 -3.37
CA VAL A 333 34.02 -6.24 -3.90
C VAL A 333 34.85 -5.51 -2.84
N MET A 334 34.29 -5.26 -1.64
CA MET A 334 35.01 -4.67 -0.53
C MET A 334 36.16 -5.59 -0.09
N GLY A 335 37.37 -5.08 -0.16
CA GLY A 335 38.58 -5.83 0.26
C GLY A 335 39.19 -6.75 -0.80
N ARG A 336 38.62 -6.83 -2.02
CA ARG A 336 39.19 -7.64 -3.13
C ARG A 336 40.13 -6.81 -4.02
N LYS A 337 39.58 -5.76 -4.64
CA LYS A 337 40.32 -4.85 -5.54
C LYS A 337 39.85 -3.43 -5.26
N ARG A 338 40.78 -2.58 -4.78
CA ARG A 338 40.47 -1.21 -4.36
C ARG A 338 39.76 -0.39 -5.47
N HIS A 339 40.20 -0.52 -6.72
CA HIS A 339 39.62 0.21 -7.85
C HIS A 339 38.16 -0.22 -8.13
N LEU A 340 37.79 -1.52 -8.00
CA LEU A 340 36.44 -2.00 -8.20
C LEU A 340 35.51 -1.50 -7.07
N TYR A 341 36.02 -1.46 -5.83
CA TYR A 341 35.27 -0.90 -4.71
C TYR A 341 35.00 0.59 -4.91
N ILE A 342 36.02 1.37 -5.30
CA ILE A 342 35.88 2.80 -5.59
C ILE A 342 34.85 3.02 -6.69
N LEU A 343 34.93 2.27 -7.80
CA LEU A 343 33.96 2.37 -8.90
C LEU A 343 32.54 2.05 -8.44
N ALA A 344 32.37 0.98 -7.67
CA ALA A 344 31.05 0.59 -7.16
C ALA A 344 30.49 1.61 -6.16
N ALA A 345 31.35 2.21 -5.29
CA ALA A 345 30.97 3.26 -4.37
C ALA A 345 30.54 4.55 -5.12
N LEU A 346 31.32 4.97 -6.13
CA LEU A 346 30.95 6.11 -6.98
C LEU A 346 29.64 5.87 -7.73
N SER A 347 29.44 4.65 -8.27
CA SER A 347 28.16 4.28 -8.91
C SER A 347 26.99 4.36 -7.93
N ALA A 348 27.18 3.90 -6.68
CA ALA A 348 26.13 4.00 -5.65
C ALA A 348 25.82 5.47 -5.30
N ILE A 349 26.82 6.33 -5.23
CA ILE A 349 26.63 7.77 -5.00
C ILE A 349 25.81 8.40 -6.14
N ILE A 350 26.13 8.09 -7.39
CA ILE A 350 25.39 8.59 -8.56
C ILE A 350 23.93 8.10 -8.53
N VAL A 351 23.72 6.82 -8.17
CA VAL A 351 22.36 6.27 -8.03
C VAL A 351 21.60 7.00 -6.93
N CYS A 352 22.21 7.19 -5.75
CA CYS A 352 21.57 7.91 -4.65
C CYS A 352 21.26 9.37 -5.01
N ASP A 353 22.16 10.07 -5.70
CA ASP A 353 21.94 11.44 -6.14
C ASP A 353 20.77 11.54 -7.13
N THR A 354 20.73 10.65 -8.13
CA THR A 354 19.62 10.57 -9.09
C THR A 354 18.30 10.29 -8.39
N GLN A 355 18.28 9.37 -7.44
CA GLN A 355 17.11 9.02 -6.65
C GLN A 355 16.65 10.17 -5.75
N LEU A 356 17.58 10.83 -5.07
CA LEU A 356 17.29 11.96 -4.20
C LEU A 356 16.71 13.14 -5.00
N THR A 357 17.25 13.41 -6.18
CA THR A 357 16.71 14.41 -7.10
C THR A 357 15.25 14.11 -7.46
N ALA A 358 14.95 12.84 -7.77
CA ALA A 358 13.58 12.41 -8.03
C ALA A 358 12.67 12.56 -6.78
N CYS A 359 13.15 12.24 -5.59
CA CYS A 359 12.41 12.43 -4.34
C CYS A 359 12.13 13.92 -4.06
N VAL A 360 13.09 14.80 -4.30
CA VAL A 360 12.91 16.25 -4.14
C VAL A 360 11.87 16.78 -5.12
N GLN A 361 11.93 16.36 -6.38
CA GLN A 361 10.93 16.74 -7.39
C GLN A 361 9.53 16.26 -6.99
N MET A 362 9.39 15.02 -6.57
CA MET A 362 8.15 14.44 -6.05
C MET A 362 7.61 15.20 -4.83
N GLY A 363 8.48 15.59 -3.91
CA GLY A 363 8.10 16.36 -2.71
C GLY A 363 7.58 17.76 -3.02
N ARG A 364 8.00 18.40 -4.14
CA ARG A 364 7.54 19.72 -4.57
C ARG A 364 6.09 19.70 -5.06
N ASN A 365 5.70 18.65 -5.75
CA ASN A 365 4.34 18.47 -6.25
C ASN A 365 3.91 17.00 -6.11
N PRO A 366 3.50 16.57 -4.90
CA PRO A 366 3.25 15.16 -4.60
C PRO A 366 1.98 14.60 -5.27
N ASP A 367 1.07 15.46 -5.70
CA ASP A 367 -0.17 15.08 -6.42
C ASP A 367 0.01 15.11 -7.95
N ALA A 368 1.24 15.36 -8.45
CA ALA A 368 1.49 15.45 -9.89
C ALA A 368 1.18 14.16 -10.63
N THR A 369 0.52 14.28 -11.77
CA THR A 369 0.08 13.15 -12.59
C THR A 369 1.19 12.47 -13.39
N ASP A 370 2.36 13.11 -13.50
CA ASP A 370 3.57 12.55 -14.14
C ASP A 370 4.36 11.62 -13.22
N ILE A 371 4.12 11.66 -11.90
CA ILE A 371 4.72 10.71 -10.95
C ILE A 371 4.23 9.29 -11.29
N PRO A 372 5.12 8.33 -11.65
CA PRO A 372 4.70 7.00 -12.10
C PRO A 372 3.91 6.21 -11.05
N TYR A 373 4.08 6.54 -9.79
CA TYR A 373 3.48 5.86 -8.62
C TYR A 373 2.10 6.42 -8.27
N ASN A 374 1.80 7.63 -8.73
CA ASN A 374 0.53 8.33 -8.48
C ASN A 374 -0.57 7.80 -9.42
N TYR A 375 -0.94 6.55 -9.22
CA TYR A 375 -1.89 5.81 -10.05
C TYR A 375 -3.32 5.98 -9.50
N ALA A 376 -4.25 6.41 -10.37
CA ALA A 376 -5.65 6.67 -10.00
C ALA A 376 -5.82 7.63 -8.80
N ALA A 377 -4.85 8.52 -8.57
CA ALA A 377 -4.86 9.47 -7.47
C ALA A 377 -6.06 10.42 -7.56
N ALA A 378 -6.55 10.82 -6.40
CA ALA A 378 -7.56 11.84 -6.29
C ALA A 378 -7.00 13.23 -6.64
N SER A 379 -7.87 14.11 -7.12
CA SER A 379 -7.53 15.51 -7.33
C SER A 379 -7.40 16.26 -6.00
N PRO A 380 -6.46 17.20 -5.85
CA PRO A 380 -6.41 18.11 -4.70
C PRO A 380 -7.70 18.90 -4.49
N GLU A 381 -8.49 19.10 -5.54
CA GLU A 381 -9.79 19.80 -5.49
C GLU A 381 -10.81 19.11 -4.57
N VAL A 382 -10.63 17.81 -4.26
CA VAL A 382 -11.49 17.10 -3.31
C VAL A 382 -11.41 17.70 -1.89
N LYS A 383 -10.27 18.27 -1.51
CA LYS A 383 -10.12 18.96 -0.22
C LYS A 383 -10.94 20.26 -0.20
N GLU A 384 -10.94 21.01 -1.30
CA GLU A 384 -11.74 22.22 -1.43
C GLU A 384 -13.24 21.89 -1.45
N LEU A 385 -13.63 20.84 -2.19
CA LEU A 385 -15.00 20.33 -2.18
C LEU A 385 -15.46 20.02 -0.74
N ALA A 386 -14.68 19.27 0.02
CA ALA A 386 -15.00 18.94 1.39
C ALA A 386 -15.10 20.18 2.30
N ALA A 387 -14.24 21.18 2.10
CA ALA A 387 -14.30 22.42 2.87
C ALA A 387 -15.62 23.22 2.60
N ILE A 388 -16.08 23.24 1.35
CA ILE A 388 -17.38 23.85 0.99
C ILE A 388 -18.52 23.09 1.65
N VAL A 389 -18.51 21.76 1.58
CA VAL A 389 -19.52 20.90 2.21
C VAL A 389 -19.56 21.15 3.73
N ALA A 390 -18.40 21.13 4.39
CA ALA A 390 -18.30 21.38 5.82
C ALA A 390 -18.84 22.76 6.21
N SER A 391 -18.53 23.80 5.42
CA SER A 391 -19.05 25.15 5.64
C SER A 391 -20.57 25.21 5.50
N ALA A 392 -21.13 24.60 4.46
CA ALA A 392 -22.58 24.56 4.24
C ALA A 392 -23.32 23.83 5.36
N MET A 393 -22.78 22.68 5.77
CA MET A 393 -23.35 21.88 6.88
C MET A 393 -23.28 22.60 8.22
N SER A 394 -22.16 23.24 8.53
CA SER A 394 -21.99 24.02 9.78
C SER A 394 -22.90 25.25 9.80
N SER A 395 -23.10 25.92 8.67
CA SER A 395 -24.03 27.05 8.58
C SER A 395 -25.46 26.59 8.82
N ALA A 396 -25.84 25.44 8.28
CA ALA A 396 -27.17 24.89 8.47
C ALA A 396 -27.46 24.46 9.94
N THR A 397 -26.46 23.94 10.63
CA THR A 397 -26.57 23.59 12.07
C THR A 397 -26.61 24.80 13.00
N ASN A 398 -25.93 25.91 12.66
CA ASN A 398 -25.89 27.12 13.47
C ASN A 398 -27.16 27.98 13.34
N HIS A 399 -28.05 27.69 12.40
CA HIS A 399 -29.34 28.38 12.26
C HIS A 399 -30.47 27.78 13.10
N GLU A 400 -30.25 26.72 13.88
CA GLU A 400 -31.21 26.30 14.90
C GLU A 400 -31.15 27.29 16.06
N PRO A 401 -32.26 27.98 16.40
CA PRO A 401 -32.30 28.89 17.51
C PRO A 401 -32.11 28.10 18.82
N LEU A 402 -31.08 28.42 19.60
CA LEU A 402 -30.92 28.04 21.00
C LEU A 402 -32.05 28.66 21.79
N THR A 403 -33.22 27.99 21.86
CA THR A 403 -34.28 28.39 22.75
C THR A 403 -33.98 27.87 24.15
N THR A 404 -33.55 28.78 25.01
CA THR A 404 -33.48 28.64 26.48
C THR A 404 -34.86 28.47 27.07
N ASN A 405 -35.55 27.35 26.83
CA ASN A 405 -36.66 26.90 27.67
C ASN A 405 -37.11 25.50 27.21
N HIS A 406 -37.15 24.59 28.17
CA HIS A 406 -37.52 23.17 28.05
C HIS A 406 -38.94 22.93 27.51
N LYS A 407 -39.17 23.09 26.22
CA LYS A 407 -40.29 22.48 25.51
C LYS A 407 -39.75 21.92 24.19
N PRO A 408 -40.02 20.66 23.84
CA PRO A 408 -39.71 20.15 22.48
C PRO A 408 -40.59 20.91 21.51
N LEU A 409 -40.01 21.89 20.83
CA LEU A 409 -40.66 22.44 19.62
C LEU A 409 -40.64 21.34 18.56
N THR A 410 -41.82 20.88 18.19
CA THR A 410 -42.08 20.14 16.97
C THR A 410 -41.84 21.05 15.75
N THR A 411 -40.59 21.35 15.47
CA THR A 411 -40.19 21.94 14.21
C THR A 411 -39.75 20.83 13.27
N ASN A 412 -40.48 20.64 12.18
CA ASN A 412 -40.20 19.72 11.08
C ASN A 412 -38.93 20.08 10.29
N HIS A 413 -37.85 20.39 10.96
CA HIS A 413 -36.56 20.59 10.32
C HIS A 413 -35.78 19.27 10.41
N ALA A 414 -35.76 18.53 9.31
CA ALA A 414 -34.84 17.42 9.15
C ALA A 414 -33.40 17.92 9.36
N PRO A 415 -32.54 17.15 10.05
CA PRO A 415 -31.14 17.55 10.26
C PRO A 415 -30.46 17.83 8.91
N PRO A 416 -29.44 18.71 8.88
CA PRO A 416 -28.69 18.99 7.66
C PRO A 416 -28.21 17.69 7.02
N PHE A 417 -28.37 17.60 5.69
CA PHE A 417 -28.17 16.34 4.97
C PHE A 417 -27.42 16.56 3.66
N ILE A 418 -26.48 15.66 3.37
CA ILE A 418 -25.68 15.64 2.14
C ILE A 418 -26.18 14.51 1.24
N ALA A 419 -26.56 14.83 0.02
CA ALA A 419 -26.94 13.86 -1.00
C ALA A 419 -25.83 13.72 -2.05
N VAL A 420 -25.26 12.52 -2.17
CA VAL A 420 -24.22 12.19 -3.15
C VAL A 420 -24.81 11.17 -4.13
N ALA A 421 -24.98 11.55 -5.38
CA ALA A 421 -25.44 10.66 -6.44
C ALA A 421 -24.31 10.42 -7.45
N LEU A 422 -23.41 9.51 -7.11
CA LEU A 422 -22.24 9.11 -7.90
C LEU A 422 -22.10 7.58 -7.92
N PRO A 423 -21.57 7.00 -9.01
CA PRO A 423 -21.15 5.59 -8.98
C PRO A 423 -20.18 5.34 -7.81
N ALA A 424 -20.35 4.22 -7.10
CA ALA A 424 -19.59 3.94 -5.87
C ALA A 424 -18.07 4.08 -6.03
N ALA A 425 -17.52 3.66 -7.19
CA ALA A 425 -16.08 3.80 -7.48
C ALA A 425 -15.62 5.25 -7.69
N ASP A 426 -16.53 6.16 -8.03
CA ASP A 426 -16.25 7.57 -8.31
C ASP A 426 -16.45 8.46 -7.08
N THR A 427 -17.03 7.94 -6.01
CA THR A 427 -17.27 8.66 -4.75
C THR A 427 -15.99 8.84 -3.94
N TRP A 428 -15.06 7.87 -4.02
CA TRP A 428 -13.79 7.90 -3.28
C TRP A 428 -12.79 8.92 -3.85
N PRO A 429 -12.04 9.64 -2.99
CA PRO A 429 -11.94 9.52 -1.52
C PRO A 429 -12.79 10.54 -0.75
N PHE A 430 -13.84 11.12 -1.34
CA PHE A 430 -14.68 12.13 -0.70
C PHE A 430 -15.18 11.69 0.70
N PRO A 431 -15.65 10.44 0.95
CA PRO A 431 -16.07 10.00 2.28
C PRO A 431 -15.00 10.24 3.36
N TRP A 432 -13.72 10.06 3.05
CA TRP A 432 -12.62 10.34 3.99
C TRP A 432 -12.59 11.80 4.44
N TYR A 433 -12.72 12.73 3.52
CA TYR A 433 -12.73 14.16 3.82
C TYR A 433 -14.02 14.62 4.47
N ASN A 434 -15.12 13.89 4.25
CA ASN A 434 -16.45 14.17 4.78
C ASN A 434 -16.81 13.33 6.02
N ARG A 435 -15.88 12.56 6.58
CA ARG A 435 -16.13 11.53 7.61
C ARG A 435 -16.83 12.03 8.89
N GLN A 436 -16.66 13.30 9.23
CA GLN A 436 -17.38 13.90 10.36
C GLN A 436 -18.90 14.07 10.10
N TRP A 437 -19.30 14.13 8.84
CA TRP A 437 -20.68 14.26 8.38
C TRP A 437 -21.25 12.95 7.83
N GLU A 438 -20.49 11.86 7.91
CA GLU A 438 -20.89 10.56 7.36
C GLU A 438 -22.29 10.10 7.83
N PRO A 439 -22.69 10.27 9.11
CA PRO A 439 -24.05 9.93 9.56
C PRO A 439 -25.15 10.74 8.88
N ASN A 440 -24.81 11.90 8.34
CA ASN A 440 -25.73 12.83 7.66
C ASN A 440 -25.55 12.79 6.12
N THR A 441 -24.89 11.76 5.58
CA THR A 441 -24.59 11.64 4.15
C THR A 441 -25.28 10.41 3.58
N GLY A 442 -26.08 10.61 2.54
CA GLY A 442 -26.65 9.52 1.75
C GLY A 442 -25.92 9.38 0.42
N TYR A 443 -25.65 8.15 0.03
CA TYR A 443 -25.00 7.79 -1.22
C TYR A 443 -25.95 7.03 -2.12
N TRP A 444 -26.10 7.51 -3.35
CA TRP A 444 -26.89 6.88 -4.40
C TRP A 444 -26.02 6.63 -5.62
N THR A 445 -26.36 5.62 -6.40
CA THR A 445 -25.60 5.24 -7.58
C THR A 445 -26.09 5.89 -8.86
N SER A 446 -27.30 6.49 -8.83
CA SER A 446 -27.94 7.10 -9.98
C SER A 446 -28.65 8.40 -9.65
N PHE A 447 -28.87 9.25 -10.67
CA PHE A 447 -29.66 10.46 -10.56
C PHE A 447 -31.16 10.17 -10.37
N ASP A 448 -31.66 9.02 -10.85
CA ASP A 448 -33.06 8.63 -10.67
C ASP A 448 -33.40 8.36 -9.20
N ASP A 449 -32.44 7.86 -8.42
CA ASP A 449 -32.61 7.73 -6.97
C ASP A 449 -32.71 9.10 -6.29
N LEU A 450 -31.99 10.11 -6.80
CA LEU A 450 -32.06 11.48 -6.30
C LEU A 450 -33.43 12.13 -6.61
N LYS A 451 -34.08 11.80 -7.76
CA LYS A 451 -35.45 12.20 -8.05
C LYS A 451 -36.43 11.62 -7.03
N ARG A 452 -36.30 10.33 -6.73
CA ARG A 452 -37.10 9.68 -5.68
C ARG A 452 -36.94 10.34 -4.33
N LEU A 453 -35.71 10.75 -3.97
CA LEU A 453 -35.45 11.51 -2.75
C LEU A 453 -36.22 12.85 -2.76
N ALA A 454 -36.24 13.57 -3.87
CA ALA A 454 -36.99 14.83 -4.01
C ALA A 454 -38.49 14.63 -3.83
N GLU A 455 -39.07 13.50 -4.30
CA GLU A 455 -40.48 13.14 -4.14
C GLU A 455 -40.84 12.91 -2.67
N THR A 456 -39.91 12.52 -1.80
CA THR A 456 -40.13 12.36 -0.35
C THR A 456 -40.26 13.69 0.40
N GLY A 457 -39.99 14.81 -0.26
CA GLY A 457 -39.99 16.16 0.36
C GLY A 457 -38.72 16.46 1.19
N ILE A 458 -37.73 15.58 1.25
CA ILE A 458 -36.47 15.80 1.91
C ILE A 458 -35.68 16.88 1.14
N LYS A 459 -35.21 17.90 1.86
CA LYS A 459 -34.43 19.02 1.29
C LYS A 459 -32.97 18.88 1.69
N PRO A 460 -32.10 18.30 0.84
CA PRO A 460 -30.68 18.22 1.16
C PRO A 460 -30.04 19.61 1.29
N THR A 461 -29.11 19.75 2.22
CA THR A 461 -28.27 20.95 2.38
C THR A 461 -27.23 21.05 1.28
N VAL A 462 -26.72 19.90 0.85
CA VAL A 462 -25.72 19.78 -0.23
C VAL A 462 -26.10 18.64 -1.16
N VAL A 463 -25.92 18.85 -2.46
CA VAL A 463 -26.11 17.82 -3.51
C VAL A 463 -24.84 17.73 -4.36
N ILE A 464 -24.32 16.51 -4.54
CA ILE A 464 -23.14 16.21 -5.38
C ILE A 464 -23.56 15.22 -6.47
N VAL A 465 -23.35 15.59 -7.72
CA VAL A 465 -23.73 14.78 -8.89
C VAL A 465 -22.62 14.76 -9.95
N PRO A 466 -22.66 13.82 -10.91
CA PRO A 466 -21.82 13.91 -12.10
C PRO A 466 -22.00 15.24 -12.83
N MET A 467 -20.94 15.72 -13.46
CA MET A 467 -20.94 17.01 -14.15
C MET A 467 -22.06 17.13 -15.20
N GLU A 468 -22.32 16.03 -15.88
CA GLU A 468 -23.28 15.92 -16.97
C GLU A 468 -24.73 16.06 -16.47
N GLU A 469 -25.02 15.63 -15.25
CA GLU A 469 -26.36 15.65 -14.63
C GLU A 469 -26.63 16.94 -13.83
N GLY A 470 -25.63 17.80 -13.69
CA GLY A 470 -25.73 19.01 -12.87
C GLY A 470 -26.86 19.97 -13.29
N HIS A 471 -27.27 19.96 -14.56
CA HIS A 471 -28.38 20.81 -15.04
C HIS A 471 -29.76 20.33 -14.54
N LEU A 472 -29.87 19.09 -14.06
CA LEU A 472 -31.11 18.49 -13.59
C LEU A 472 -31.35 18.75 -12.08
N VAL A 473 -30.36 19.25 -11.34
CA VAL A 473 -30.46 19.41 -9.87
C VAL A 473 -31.35 20.60 -9.51
N GLN A 474 -31.17 21.75 -10.18
CA GLN A 474 -31.89 22.99 -9.85
C GLN A 474 -33.42 22.84 -9.91
N PRO A 475 -34.01 22.16 -10.92
CA PRO A 475 -35.45 21.92 -10.95
C PRO A 475 -35.96 21.06 -9.79
N LEU A 476 -35.15 20.13 -9.29
CA LEU A 476 -35.53 19.23 -8.17
C LEU A 476 -35.36 19.90 -6.82
N PHE A 477 -34.31 20.71 -6.67
CA PHE A 477 -33.92 21.36 -5.41
C PHE A 477 -33.72 22.87 -5.59
N PRO A 478 -34.79 23.66 -5.81
CA PRO A 478 -34.69 25.10 -6.13
C PRO A 478 -34.15 25.95 -4.97
N HIS A 479 -34.09 25.41 -3.74
CA HIS A 479 -33.52 26.09 -2.58
C HIS A 479 -31.99 26.14 -2.62
N LEU A 480 -31.31 25.29 -3.39
CA LEU A 480 -29.85 25.30 -3.55
C LEU A 480 -29.47 26.38 -4.55
N LYS A 481 -28.85 27.46 -4.06
CA LYS A 481 -28.56 28.67 -4.86
C LYS A 481 -27.14 28.74 -5.40
N HIS A 482 -26.20 28.02 -4.77
CA HIS A 482 -24.81 28.06 -5.13
C HIS A 482 -24.40 26.78 -5.85
N THR A 483 -23.44 26.88 -6.77
CA THR A 483 -22.90 25.70 -7.46
C THR A 483 -21.45 25.91 -7.87
N LYS A 484 -20.65 24.83 -7.78
CA LYS A 484 -19.25 24.81 -8.24
C LYS A 484 -18.89 23.45 -8.86
N ARG A 485 -17.91 23.45 -9.74
CA ARG A 485 -17.40 22.27 -10.47
C ARG A 485 -16.09 21.84 -9.86
N PHE A 486 -15.86 20.52 -9.76
CA PHE A 486 -14.65 19.93 -9.21
C PHE A 486 -14.20 18.69 -9.99
N TYR A 487 -12.91 18.44 -9.97
CA TYR A 487 -12.34 17.15 -10.36
C TYR A 487 -12.15 16.28 -9.12
N MET A 488 -12.83 15.14 -9.09
CA MET A 488 -12.59 14.09 -8.07
C MET A 488 -11.32 13.32 -8.40
N ARG A 489 -11.12 13.05 -9.71
CA ARG A 489 -9.94 12.35 -10.23
C ARG A 489 -9.55 12.94 -11.58
N PRO A 490 -8.27 13.29 -11.82
CA PRO A 490 -7.81 13.72 -13.12
C PRO A 490 -7.81 12.56 -14.11
N ARG A 491 -8.04 12.85 -15.39
CA ARG A 491 -7.85 11.88 -16.46
C ARG A 491 -6.37 11.71 -16.75
N ILE A 492 -5.86 10.47 -16.74
CA ILE A 492 -4.46 10.14 -17.08
C ILE A 492 -4.47 9.12 -18.23
N PRO A 493 -4.53 9.58 -19.51
CA PRO A 493 -4.66 8.68 -20.66
C PRO A 493 -3.53 7.65 -20.77
N ALA A 494 -2.29 8.07 -20.48
CA ALA A 494 -1.12 7.19 -20.54
C ALA A 494 -1.19 5.99 -19.57
N ARG A 495 -2.08 6.03 -18.57
CA ARG A 495 -2.27 4.98 -17.57
C ARG A 495 -3.67 4.37 -17.62
N ASN A 496 -4.47 4.73 -18.62
CA ASN A 496 -5.87 4.31 -18.76
C ASN A 496 -6.75 4.72 -17.56
N VAL A 497 -6.43 5.83 -16.90
CA VAL A 497 -7.22 6.35 -15.76
C VAL A 497 -8.31 7.27 -16.28
N ARG A 498 -9.58 6.93 -15.99
CA ARG A 498 -10.74 7.76 -16.30
C ARG A 498 -10.80 8.96 -15.35
N GLY A 499 -10.98 10.18 -15.91
CA GLY A 499 -11.27 11.36 -15.13
C GLY A 499 -12.69 11.34 -14.56
N VAL A 500 -12.86 11.85 -13.34
CA VAL A 500 -14.17 12.03 -12.68
C VAL A 500 -14.37 13.50 -12.37
N ARG A 501 -15.44 14.08 -12.91
CA ARG A 501 -15.86 15.47 -12.69
C ARG A 501 -17.23 15.51 -12.03
N VAL A 502 -17.37 16.36 -11.03
CA VAL A 502 -18.62 16.52 -10.29
C VAL A 502 -19.06 17.98 -10.27
N ARG A 503 -20.35 18.18 -10.03
CA ARG A 503 -20.95 19.47 -9.72
C ARG A 503 -21.60 19.41 -8.35
N VAL A 504 -21.31 20.41 -7.54
CA VAL A 504 -21.81 20.55 -6.19
C VAL A 504 -22.79 21.70 -6.12
N PHE A 505 -23.86 21.53 -5.38
CA PHE A 505 -24.90 22.52 -5.13
C PHE A 505 -25.11 22.65 -3.62
N TRP A 506 -25.24 23.90 -3.09
CA TRP A 506 -25.50 24.20 -1.69
C TRP A 506 -26.26 25.50 -1.46
#